data_b874b260cf5311c9240bd44fd2972307
#
_entry.id   b874b260cf5311c9240bd44fd2972307
#
_cell.length_a   1.000
_cell.length_b   1.000
_cell.length_c   1.000
_cell.angle_alpha   90.00
_cell.angle_beta   90.00
_cell.angle_gamma   90.00
#
_symmetry.space_group_name_H-M   'P 1'
#
loop_
_entity.id
_entity.type
_entity.pdbx_description
1 polymer ?
#
loop_
_entity_poly.entity_id
_entity_poly.type
_entity_poly.pdbx_seq_one_letter_code
_entity_poly.pdbx_strand_id
1 'polypeptide(L)'
;MPSSSPKSAAPTWIVACLVSVVASAAASGPSPEPSNPAIDTDGTIRVPAFTIPMSPLVSEQGKEAFMDRVEHPLPATPGDIAKTRRDIEEQFHKPLLRRLHDLFSVEITPQAIAGVPTEVIVPKQGVSAKNAARVLINLHGGGFSVAARTGGEVESIPIAALGQIRVVSVDYREGPENKFPAASEDVAKVYQALLKNYEPRSIGIYGCSAGGTLTTEVLAWFQAHHLPMPGAVGIFSAGAMTDASGDSLYIGAALTGDKPPPPAPSLPEYFSQADLRVPLVSPVFTPALLAKFPPSLVITATRDGALSDAIYTHTQLVKAGVDADLHVWEGMRHCFFYWPDPPESREAWQVIVNFFDHHLAAQTPPAQEHGH
;
A
#
# COMPACT_ATOMS: atom_id res chain seq x y z
N MET A 1 -12.19 -12.38 -84.12
CA MET A 1 -11.19 -13.45 -84.07
C MET A 1 -10.36 -13.25 -82.83
N PRO A 2 -10.22 -14.24 -81.98
CA PRO A 2 -9.63 -14.10 -80.68
C PRO A 2 -8.13 -14.45 -80.66
N SER A 3 -7.36 -13.78 -79.85
CA SER A 3 -6.03 -14.21 -79.51
C SER A 3 -5.92 -14.45 -77.99
N SER A 4 -5.59 -15.67 -77.68
CA SER A 4 -5.36 -16.23 -76.39
C SER A 4 -4.00 -15.84 -75.88
N SER A 5 -3.90 -15.39 -74.63
CA SER A 5 -2.63 -15.26 -73.91
C SER A 5 -2.54 -16.32 -72.80
N PRO A 6 -1.36 -16.88 -72.55
CA PRO A 6 -1.20 -17.96 -71.63
C PRO A 6 -0.99 -17.48 -70.20
N LYS A 7 -1.49 -18.27 -69.23
CA LYS A 7 -1.31 -18.11 -67.79
C LYS A 7 0.11 -18.44 -67.40
N SER A 8 0.80 -17.50 -66.74
CA SER A 8 2.08 -17.71 -66.07
C SER A 8 1.83 -18.23 -64.64
N ALA A 9 2.38 -19.38 -64.35
CA ALA A 9 2.40 -19.98 -63.00
C ALA A 9 3.66 -19.44 -62.24
N ALA A 10 3.44 -18.92 -61.07
CA ALA A 10 4.52 -18.54 -60.14
C ALA A 10 5.02 -19.77 -59.35
N PRO A 11 6.34 -19.90 -59.13
CA PRO A 11 6.89 -20.99 -58.37
C PRO A 11 6.76 -20.70 -56.86
N THR A 12 6.24 -21.66 -56.14
CA THR A 12 6.19 -21.68 -54.70
C THR A 12 7.55 -22.10 -54.14
N TRP A 13 8.27 -21.18 -53.49
CA TRP A 13 9.49 -21.50 -52.75
C TRP A 13 9.11 -21.94 -51.32
N ILE A 14 9.23 -23.24 -51.03
CA ILE A 14 9.20 -23.80 -49.68
C ILE A 14 10.58 -23.63 -49.11
N VAL A 15 10.75 -22.69 -48.15
CA VAL A 15 11.94 -22.57 -47.31
C VAL A 15 11.79 -23.52 -46.12
N ALA A 16 12.47 -24.64 -46.18
CA ALA A 16 12.59 -25.54 -45.04
C ALA A 16 13.65 -24.98 -44.06
N CYS A 17 13.19 -24.38 -42.96
CA CYS A 17 14.05 -24.06 -41.84
C CYS A 17 14.33 -25.34 -41.04
N LEU A 18 15.53 -25.89 -41.21
CA LEU A 18 16.08 -26.89 -40.29
C LEU A 18 16.50 -26.22 -38.99
N VAL A 19 15.65 -26.32 -37.97
CA VAL A 19 16.01 -25.98 -36.59
C VAL A 19 16.75 -27.20 -35.99
N SER A 20 18.05 -27.10 -35.85
CA SER A 20 18.84 -28.06 -35.10
C SER A 20 18.61 -27.85 -33.61
N VAL A 21 17.74 -28.67 -33.03
CA VAL A 21 17.57 -28.74 -31.57
C VAL A 21 18.73 -29.53 -31.01
N VAL A 22 19.72 -28.86 -30.40
CA VAL A 22 20.70 -29.51 -29.52
C VAL A 22 19.99 -29.80 -28.21
N ALA A 23 19.55 -31.05 -28.07
CA ALA A 23 19.01 -31.55 -26.79
C ALA A 23 20.17 -31.76 -25.82
N SER A 24 20.29 -30.81 -24.87
CA SER A 24 21.12 -31.02 -23.67
C SER A 24 20.33 -31.89 -22.73
N ALA A 25 20.59 -33.16 -22.70
CA ALA A 25 19.98 -34.10 -21.76
C ALA A 25 20.57 -33.89 -20.35
N ALA A 26 20.00 -32.97 -19.60
CA ALA A 26 20.09 -33.03 -18.15
C ALA A 26 19.13 -34.11 -17.69
N ALA A 27 19.67 -35.15 -17.04
CA ALA A 27 18.89 -36.22 -16.44
C ALA A 27 18.05 -35.65 -15.28
N SER A 28 16.85 -35.20 -15.59
CA SER A 28 15.81 -34.93 -14.60
C SER A 28 15.22 -36.28 -14.23
N GLY A 29 15.43 -36.70 -12.97
CA GLY A 29 14.59 -37.77 -12.39
C GLY A 29 13.12 -37.43 -12.55
N PRO A 30 12.21 -38.39 -12.52
CA PRO A 30 10.79 -38.15 -12.70
C PRO A 30 10.35 -37.13 -11.65
N SER A 31 9.88 -35.98 -12.11
CA SER A 31 9.15 -35.03 -11.24
C SER A 31 7.98 -35.81 -10.64
N PRO A 32 7.77 -35.77 -9.33
CA PRO A 32 6.61 -36.41 -8.76
C PRO A 32 5.36 -35.83 -9.44
N GLU A 33 4.47 -36.72 -9.91
CA GLU A 33 3.18 -36.28 -10.44
C GLU A 33 2.50 -35.43 -9.39
N PRO A 34 1.89 -34.30 -9.78
CA PRO A 34 1.18 -33.44 -8.84
C PRO A 34 0.05 -34.28 -8.20
N SER A 35 0.20 -34.59 -6.92
CA SER A 35 -0.89 -35.17 -6.15
C SER A 35 -2.03 -34.19 -6.07
N ASN A 36 -3.29 -34.65 -6.11
CA ASN A 36 -4.44 -33.78 -5.92
C ASN A 36 -4.40 -33.14 -4.52
N PRO A 37 -4.86 -31.88 -4.38
CA PRO A 37 -5.05 -31.28 -3.08
C PRO A 37 -5.94 -32.14 -2.18
N ALA A 38 -5.55 -32.31 -0.92
CA ALA A 38 -6.38 -32.97 0.09
C ALA A 38 -7.12 -31.90 0.89
N ILE A 39 -8.42 -32.11 1.11
CA ILE A 39 -9.29 -31.18 1.86
C ILE A 39 -9.73 -31.87 3.14
N ASP A 40 -9.43 -31.26 4.27
CA ASP A 40 -9.84 -31.73 5.59
C ASP A 40 -11.33 -31.33 5.86
N THR A 41 -11.94 -31.96 6.85
CA THR A 41 -13.38 -31.73 7.16
C THR A 41 -13.70 -30.33 7.65
N ASP A 42 -12.73 -29.58 8.11
CA ASP A 42 -12.83 -28.17 8.53
C ASP A 42 -12.61 -27.17 7.37
N GLY A 43 -12.36 -27.66 6.13
CA GLY A 43 -12.07 -26.87 4.96
C GLY A 43 -10.59 -26.55 4.77
N THR A 44 -9.70 -27.02 5.64
CA THR A 44 -8.25 -26.86 5.46
C THR A 44 -7.78 -27.61 4.20
N ILE A 45 -7.02 -26.94 3.34
CA ILE A 45 -6.51 -27.50 2.10
C ILE A 45 -5.01 -27.75 2.21
N ARG A 46 -4.57 -29.00 1.96
CA ARG A 46 -3.15 -29.36 1.81
C ARG A 46 -2.79 -29.29 0.34
N VAL A 47 -2.13 -28.22 -0.05
CA VAL A 47 -1.71 -28.00 -1.43
C VAL A 47 -0.37 -28.69 -1.66
N PRO A 48 -0.27 -29.63 -2.63
CA PRO A 48 1.01 -30.23 -3.01
C PRO A 48 1.92 -29.18 -3.65
N ALA A 49 3.23 -29.48 -3.70
CA ALA A 49 4.19 -28.58 -4.33
C ALA A 49 3.84 -28.36 -5.81
N PHE A 50 3.77 -27.12 -6.23
CA PHE A 50 3.56 -26.72 -7.63
C PHE A 50 4.34 -25.43 -7.93
N THR A 51 4.50 -25.12 -9.21
CA THR A 51 5.23 -23.94 -9.67
C THR A 51 4.24 -22.89 -10.16
N ILE A 52 4.40 -21.66 -9.68
CA ILE A 52 3.64 -20.51 -10.16
C ILE A 52 4.60 -19.61 -10.94
N PRO A 53 4.43 -19.45 -12.25
CA PRO A 53 5.25 -18.51 -13.02
C PRO A 53 4.95 -17.06 -12.63
N MET A 54 5.89 -16.17 -12.95
CA MET A 54 5.61 -14.74 -12.87
C MET A 54 4.47 -14.39 -13.84
N SER A 55 3.53 -13.58 -13.38
CA SER A 55 2.41 -13.14 -14.22
C SER A 55 2.92 -12.38 -15.46
N PRO A 56 2.42 -12.70 -16.67
CA PRO A 56 2.77 -11.95 -17.88
C PRO A 56 2.16 -10.53 -17.92
N LEU A 57 1.29 -10.20 -16.95
CA LEU A 57 0.67 -8.87 -16.83
C LEU A 57 1.53 -7.89 -16.03
N VAL A 58 2.62 -8.37 -15.41
CA VAL A 58 3.58 -7.51 -14.67
C VAL A 58 4.61 -6.96 -15.67
N SER A 59 4.90 -5.67 -15.56
CA SER A 59 5.96 -5.03 -16.36
C SER A 59 7.33 -5.63 -16.08
N GLU A 60 8.30 -5.42 -16.97
CA GLU A 60 9.68 -5.87 -16.73
C GLU A 60 10.27 -5.17 -15.49
N GLN A 61 10.02 -3.87 -15.31
CA GLN A 61 10.45 -3.14 -14.12
C GLN A 61 9.77 -3.65 -12.84
N GLY A 62 8.49 -4.07 -12.93
CA GLY A 62 7.78 -4.73 -11.82
C GLY A 62 8.41 -6.07 -11.44
N LYS A 63 8.87 -6.86 -12.42
CA LYS A 63 9.61 -8.10 -12.19
C LYS A 63 10.98 -7.83 -11.58
N GLU A 64 11.70 -6.82 -12.07
CA GLU A 64 12.98 -6.40 -11.52
C GLU A 64 12.85 -5.99 -10.04
N ALA A 65 11.87 -5.14 -9.72
CA ALA A 65 11.58 -4.73 -8.35
C ALA A 65 11.18 -5.91 -7.45
N PHE A 66 10.44 -6.88 -8.01
CA PHE A 66 10.12 -8.12 -7.30
C PHE A 66 11.38 -8.93 -6.99
N MET A 67 12.27 -9.12 -7.96
CA MET A 67 13.50 -9.90 -7.80
C MET A 67 14.49 -9.19 -6.87
N ASP A 68 14.64 -7.87 -6.98
CA ASP A 68 15.45 -7.08 -6.05
C ASP A 68 15.03 -7.32 -4.60
N ARG A 69 13.73 -7.37 -4.35
CA ARG A 69 13.20 -7.61 -3.01
C ARG A 69 13.39 -9.06 -2.52
N VAL A 70 13.45 -10.05 -3.43
CA VAL A 70 13.78 -11.44 -3.11
C VAL A 70 15.26 -11.58 -2.77
N GLU A 71 16.13 -10.92 -3.51
CA GLU A 71 17.59 -10.94 -3.34
C GLU A 71 18.03 -10.12 -2.11
N HIS A 72 17.31 -9.03 -1.81
CA HIS A 72 17.57 -8.12 -0.70
C HIS A 72 16.39 -8.10 0.28
N PRO A 73 16.19 -9.16 1.11
CA PRO A 73 15.12 -9.22 2.10
C PRO A 73 15.24 -8.10 3.14
N LEU A 74 14.10 -7.63 3.68
CA LEU A 74 14.12 -6.59 4.71
C LEU A 74 14.98 -7.04 5.88
N PRO A 75 15.91 -6.19 6.32
CA PRO A 75 16.74 -6.53 7.46
C PRO A 75 15.89 -6.67 8.72
N ALA A 76 16.19 -7.72 9.48
CA ALA A 76 15.60 -7.94 10.79
C ALA A 76 16.67 -8.51 11.72
N THR A 77 16.86 -7.88 12.86
CA THR A 77 17.78 -8.36 13.92
C THR A 77 16.95 -8.72 15.15
N PRO A 78 16.63 -10.02 15.35
CA PRO A 78 15.84 -10.45 16.49
C PRO A 78 16.44 -9.94 17.81
N GLY A 79 15.62 -9.32 18.66
CA GLY A 79 16.03 -8.80 19.97
C GLY A 79 16.76 -7.45 19.93
N ASP A 80 17.07 -6.89 18.74
CA ASP A 80 17.70 -5.56 18.62
C ASP A 80 16.92 -4.67 17.65
N ILE A 81 15.86 -4.04 18.16
CA ILE A 81 15.00 -3.14 17.40
C ILE A 81 15.77 -1.92 16.90
N ALA A 82 16.71 -1.40 17.67
CA ALA A 82 17.48 -0.22 17.28
C ALA A 82 18.37 -0.52 16.07
N LYS A 83 18.98 -1.71 16.01
CA LYS A 83 19.73 -2.16 14.85
C LYS A 83 18.81 -2.38 13.66
N THR A 84 17.66 -3.03 13.85
CA THR A 84 16.66 -3.25 12.78
C THR A 84 16.22 -1.93 12.16
N ARG A 85 15.91 -0.91 12.97
CA ARG A 85 15.55 0.44 12.50
C ARG A 85 16.64 1.07 11.64
N ARG A 86 17.90 1.04 12.12
CA ARG A 86 19.03 1.57 11.34
C ARG A 86 19.24 0.81 10.02
N ASP A 87 19.18 -0.51 10.05
CA ASP A 87 19.41 -1.33 8.87
C ASP A 87 18.31 -1.11 7.83
N ILE A 88 17.05 -0.98 8.24
CA ILE A 88 15.93 -0.64 7.34
C ILE A 88 16.13 0.76 6.74
N GLU A 89 16.47 1.74 7.54
CA GLU A 89 16.76 3.08 7.03
C GLU A 89 17.89 3.05 6.00
N GLU A 90 19.04 2.43 6.32
CA GLU A 90 20.24 2.46 5.48
C GLU A 90 20.11 1.57 4.23
N GLN A 91 19.56 0.36 4.36
CA GLN A 91 19.61 -0.65 3.32
C GLN A 91 18.34 -0.69 2.47
N PHE A 92 17.21 -0.18 2.99
CA PHE A 92 15.95 -0.19 2.27
C PHE A 92 15.44 1.22 1.92
N HIS A 93 15.22 2.10 2.90
CA HIS A 93 14.61 3.41 2.60
C HIS A 93 15.56 4.36 1.87
N LYS A 94 16.82 4.50 2.30
CA LYS A 94 17.76 5.44 1.65
C LYS A 94 18.00 5.18 0.16
N PRO A 95 18.14 3.93 -0.32
CA PRO A 95 18.18 3.67 -1.76
C PRO A 95 16.93 4.14 -2.51
N LEU A 96 15.74 3.87 -1.96
CA LEU A 96 14.48 4.32 -2.54
C LEU A 96 14.36 5.85 -2.54
N LEU A 97 14.71 6.49 -1.41
CA LEU A 97 14.69 7.95 -1.29
C LEU A 97 15.61 8.64 -2.29
N ARG A 98 16.83 8.14 -2.50
CA ARG A 98 17.71 8.68 -3.56
C ARG A 98 17.02 8.67 -4.91
N ARG A 99 16.40 7.54 -5.26
CA ARG A 99 15.70 7.40 -6.54
C ARG A 99 14.46 8.28 -6.64
N LEU A 100 13.70 8.42 -5.53
CA LEU A 100 12.54 9.32 -5.47
C LEU A 100 12.96 10.79 -5.63
N HIS A 101 14.06 11.22 -5.01
CA HIS A 101 14.59 12.57 -5.18
C HIS A 101 15.13 12.87 -6.59
N ASP A 102 15.61 11.84 -7.33
CA ASP A 102 15.95 11.99 -8.74
C ASP A 102 14.71 12.26 -9.60
N LEU A 103 13.56 11.71 -9.22
CA LEU A 103 12.31 11.80 -9.98
C LEU A 103 11.44 12.99 -9.58
N PHE A 104 11.46 13.38 -8.29
CA PHE A 104 10.54 14.36 -7.72
C PHE A 104 11.27 15.47 -6.99
N SER A 105 10.89 16.71 -7.30
CA SER A 105 11.42 17.90 -6.63
C SER A 105 10.49 18.32 -5.50
N VAL A 106 10.85 17.99 -4.26
CA VAL A 106 10.13 18.34 -3.05
C VAL A 106 11.04 19.06 -2.06
N GLU A 107 10.44 19.80 -1.13
CA GLU A 107 11.07 20.32 0.08
C GLU A 107 10.49 19.54 1.28
N ILE A 108 11.37 19.06 2.16
CA ILE A 108 11.02 18.32 3.38
C ILE A 108 11.49 19.13 4.56
N THR A 109 10.58 19.50 5.45
CA THR A 109 10.85 20.30 6.63
C THR A 109 10.45 19.54 7.88
N PRO A 110 11.40 19.10 8.72
CA PRO A 110 11.09 18.53 10.03
C PRO A 110 10.39 19.57 10.91
N GLN A 111 9.32 19.18 11.57
CA GLN A 111 8.52 20.05 12.43
C GLN A 111 7.88 19.24 13.56
N ALA A 112 7.74 19.83 14.76
CA ALA A 112 6.89 19.26 15.80
C ALA A 112 5.50 19.90 15.75
N ILE A 113 4.46 19.10 15.52
CA ILE A 113 3.06 19.56 15.55
C ILE A 113 2.41 19.02 16.82
N ALA A 114 1.94 19.91 17.68
CA ALA A 114 1.38 19.57 18.99
C ALA A 114 2.29 18.63 19.84
N GLY A 115 3.61 18.81 19.68
CA GLY A 115 4.62 18.02 20.39
C GLY A 115 4.93 16.65 19.75
N VAL A 116 4.28 16.31 18.64
CA VAL A 116 4.55 15.07 17.88
C VAL A 116 5.54 15.40 16.77
N PRO A 117 6.65 14.65 16.60
CA PRO A 117 7.54 14.82 15.46
C PRO A 117 6.79 14.56 14.15
N THR A 118 7.00 15.41 13.17
CA THR A 118 6.41 15.31 11.83
C THR A 118 7.38 15.83 10.80
N GLU A 119 7.17 15.43 9.55
CA GLU A 119 7.80 16.04 8.39
C GLU A 119 6.74 16.64 7.49
N VAL A 120 6.96 17.89 7.07
CA VAL A 120 6.09 18.59 6.12
C VAL A 120 6.74 18.54 4.76
N ILE A 121 6.12 17.81 3.84
CA ILE A 121 6.58 17.60 2.47
C ILE A 121 5.74 18.45 1.53
N VAL A 122 6.40 19.32 0.74
CA VAL A 122 5.75 20.16 -0.26
C VAL A 122 6.51 20.11 -1.58
N PRO A 123 5.82 20.23 -2.73
CA PRO A 123 6.53 20.36 -4.02
C PRO A 123 7.35 21.65 -4.05
N LYS A 124 8.57 21.63 -4.59
CA LYS A 124 9.44 22.83 -4.69
C LYS A 124 8.81 23.98 -5.48
N GLN A 125 7.96 23.69 -6.46
CA GLN A 125 7.20 24.67 -7.21
C GLN A 125 6.01 25.27 -6.41
N GLY A 126 5.81 24.82 -5.18
CA GLY A 126 4.71 25.21 -4.31
C GLY A 126 3.46 24.33 -4.46
N VAL A 127 2.58 24.45 -3.49
CA VAL A 127 1.27 23.80 -3.51
C VAL A 127 0.38 24.49 -4.54
N SER A 128 -0.38 23.71 -5.33
CA SER A 128 -1.29 24.30 -6.33
C SER A 128 -2.41 25.10 -5.69
N ALA A 129 -2.96 26.08 -6.43
CA ALA A 129 -4.04 26.93 -5.93
C ALA A 129 -5.25 26.13 -5.43
N LYS A 130 -5.62 25.04 -6.13
CA LYS A 130 -6.73 24.18 -5.72
C LYS A 130 -6.48 23.45 -4.39
N ASN A 131 -5.20 23.22 -4.05
CA ASN A 131 -4.79 22.52 -2.83
C ASN A 131 -4.33 23.46 -1.70
N ALA A 132 -4.41 24.78 -1.88
CA ALA A 132 -3.95 25.74 -0.89
C ALA A 132 -4.62 25.57 0.49
N ALA A 133 -5.89 25.12 0.52
CA ALA A 133 -6.64 24.82 1.75
C ALA A 133 -6.79 23.31 2.02
N ARG A 134 -6.05 22.47 1.36
CA ARG A 134 -6.06 21.02 1.54
C ARG A 134 -4.75 20.54 2.14
N VAL A 135 -4.80 19.47 2.90
CA VAL A 135 -3.62 18.79 3.45
C VAL A 135 -3.86 17.30 3.53
N LEU A 136 -2.82 16.53 3.26
CA LEU A 136 -2.80 15.09 3.52
C LEU A 136 -1.97 14.81 4.76
N ILE A 137 -2.41 13.84 5.56
CA ILE A 137 -1.66 13.25 6.67
C ILE A 137 -1.21 11.88 6.21
N ASN A 138 0.08 11.62 6.24
CA ASN A 138 0.64 10.29 6.00
C ASN A 138 0.93 9.61 7.33
N LEU A 139 0.60 8.33 7.41
CA LEU A 139 0.91 7.41 8.49
C LEU A 139 1.76 6.29 7.89
N HIS A 140 3.05 6.28 8.21
CA HIS A 140 4.00 5.36 7.58
C HIS A 140 3.77 3.89 7.95
N GLY A 141 4.21 2.97 7.09
CA GLY A 141 4.27 1.54 7.37
C GLY A 141 5.33 1.17 8.41
N GLY A 142 5.70 -0.12 8.47
CA GLY A 142 6.78 -0.59 9.34
C GLY A 142 6.34 -1.39 10.56
N GLY A 143 5.15 -2.01 10.52
CA GLY A 143 4.69 -2.96 11.55
C GLY A 143 4.58 -2.35 12.96
N PHE A 144 4.30 -1.05 13.07
CA PHE A 144 4.27 -0.30 14.33
C PHE A 144 5.58 -0.35 15.12
N SER A 145 6.70 -0.62 14.47
CA SER A 145 7.98 -0.83 15.18
C SER A 145 9.17 -0.16 14.53
N VAL A 146 9.08 0.17 13.25
CA VAL A 146 10.18 0.71 12.43
C VAL A 146 9.66 1.71 11.41
N ALA A 147 10.58 2.38 10.71
CA ALA A 147 10.31 3.25 9.56
C ALA A 147 9.87 4.70 9.87
N ALA A 148 9.89 5.12 11.13
CA ALA A 148 9.70 6.53 11.46
C ALA A 148 10.56 7.43 10.57
N ARG A 149 10.04 8.58 10.17
CA ARG A 149 10.63 9.54 9.25
C ARG A 149 10.82 8.98 7.82
N THR A 150 11.84 8.16 7.58
CA THR A 150 12.22 7.74 6.21
C THR A 150 11.16 6.90 5.49
N GLY A 151 10.36 6.12 6.21
CA GLY A 151 9.19 5.42 5.63
C GLY A 151 8.12 6.41 5.20
N GLY A 152 7.86 7.41 6.03
CA GLY A 152 6.94 8.50 5.70
C GLY A 152 7.37 9.32 4.50
N GLU A 153 8.67 9.61 4.36
CA GLU A 153 9.23 10.27 3.18
C GLU A 153 9.00 9.44 1.90
N VAL A 154 9.26 8.12 1.95
CA VAL A 154 9.05 7.21 0.80
C VAL A 154 7.58 7.24 0.35
N GLU A 155 6.63 7.22 1.28
CA GLU A 155 5.20 7.26 0.96
C GLU A 155 4.72 8.63 0.50
N SER A 156 5.35 9.71 0.97
CA SER A 156 4.83 11.08 0.81
C SER A 156 5.40 11.82 -0.38
N ILE A 157 6.66 11.59 -0.74
CA ILE A 157 7.35 12.33 -1.83
C ILE A 157 6.56 12.27 -3.15
N PRO A 158 6.19 11.08 -3.69
CA PRO A 158 5.46 11.01 -4.95
C PRO A 158 4.07 11.64 -4.86
N ILE A 159 3.38 11.49 -3.74
CA ILE A 159 2.02 12.03 -3.55
C ILE A 159 2.05 13.56 -3.45
N ALA A 160 3.00 14.12 -2.69
CA ALA A 160 3.15 15.57 -2.61
C ALA A 160 3.49 16.18 -3.98
N ALA A 161 4.44 15.57 -4.71
CA ALA A 161 4.89 16.07 -5.99
C ALA A 161 3.82 15.98 -7.09
N LEU A 162 3.22 14.81 -7.29
CA LEU A 162 2.21 14.56 -8.32
C LEU A 162 0.88 15.26 -8.01
N GLY A 163 0.46 15.23 -6.74
CA GLY A 163 -0.75 15.89 -6.28
C GLY A 163 -0.61 17.40 -6.18
N GLN A 164 0.63 17.95 -6.20
CA GLN A 164 0.89 19.35 -5.88
C GLN A 164 0.19 19.80 -4.59
N ILE A 165 0.30 18.95 -3.56
CA ILE A 165 -0.38 19.08 -2.28
C ILE A 165 0.62 18.98 -1.14
N ARG A 166 0.33 19.63 0.00
CA ARG A 166 1.08 19.46 1.24
C ARG A 166 0.77 18.11 1.87
N VAL A 167 1.81 17.39 2.25
CA VAL A 167 1.70 16.16 3.07
C VAL A 167 2.40 16.40 4.41
N VAL A 168 1.74 16.00 5.49
CA VAL A 168 2.28 15.97 6.85
C VAL A 168 2.46 14.50 7.21
N SER A 169 3.69 14.03 7.20
CA SER A 169 4.03 12.69 7.66
C SER A 169 4.23 12.68 9.16
N VAL A 170 3.56 11.77 9.86
CA VAL A 170 3.56 11.72 11.33
C VAL A 170 4.49 10.61 11.81
N ASP A 171 5.53 10.98 12.56
CA ASP A 171 6.40 10.04 13.25
C ASP A 171 5.75 9.66 14.59
N TYR A 172 4.73 8.82 14.50
CA TYR A 172 3.96 8.35 15.65
C TYR A 172 4.79 7.42 16.54
N ARG A 173 4.44 7.35 17.82
CA ARG A 173 5.10 6.47 18.78
C ARG A 173 4.93 5.00 18.44
N GLU A 174 6.07 4.33 18.24
CA GLU A 174 6.18 2.92 17.84
C GLU A 174 6.47 1.99 19.04
N GLY A 175 6.18 0.70 18.83
CA GLY A 175 6.66 -0.38 19.70
C GLY A 175 8.13 -0.74 19.43
N PRO A 176 8.79 -1.47 20.32
CA PRO A 176 8.27 -2.01 21.59
C PRO A 176 8.17 -1.00 22.73
N GLU A 177 8.76 0.22 22.58
CA GLU A 177 8.84 1.22 23.63
C GLU A 177 7.48 1.77 24.03
N ASN A 178 6.57 1.83 23.06
CA ASN A 178 5.19 2.27 23.29
C ASN A 178 4.20 1.18 22.92
N LYS A 179 3.03 1.27 23.49
CA LYS A 179 1.93 0.33 23.28
C LYS A 179 0.70 1.07 22.75
N PHE A 180 -0.21 0.33 22.13
CA PHE A 180 -1.54 0.84 21.81
C PHE A 180 -2.16 1.50 23.06
N PRO A 181 -2.77 2.70 22.95
CA PRO A 181 -3.11 3.44 21.73
C PRO A 181 -2.17 4.63 21.38
N ALA A 182 -0.89 4.58 21.76
CA ALA A 182 0.03 5.72 21.67
C ALA A 182 0.09 6.36 20.27
N ALA A 183 0.07 5.58 19.20
CA ALA A 183 0.08 6.09 17.82
C ALA A 183 -1.21 6.84 17.49
N SER A 184 -2.37 6.28 17.85
CA SER A 184 -3.68 6.91 17.64
C SER A 184 -3.79 8.25 18.39
N GLU A 185 -3.24 8.34 19.61
CA GLU A 185 -3.17 9.60 20.38
C GLU A 185 -2.31 10.65 19.68
N ASP A 186 -1.15 10.25 19.15
CA ASP A 186 -0.24 11.19 18.48
C ASP A 186 -0.87 11.71 17.18
N VAL A 187 -1.46 10.84 16.36
CA VAL A 187 -2.17 11.26 15.15
C VAL A 187 -3.34 12.19 15.49
N ALA A 188 -4.10 11.90 16.55
CA ALA A 188 -5.19 12.75 16.99
C ALA A 188 -4.72 14.16 17.40
N LYS A 189 -3.55 14.29 18.08
CA LYS A 189 -2.95 15.59 18.42
C LYS A 189 -2.59 16.39 17.16
N VAL A 190 -1.95 15.74 16.18
CA VAL A 190 -1.59 16.36 14.90
C VAL A 190 -2.85 16.79 14.15
N TYR A 191 -3.84 15.91 14.05
CA TYR A 191 -5.11 16.19 13.40
C TYR A 191 -5.81 17.41 14.03
N GLN A 192 -5.96 17.43 15.36
CA GLN A 192 -6.55 18.57 16.09
C GLN A 192 -5.80 19.88 15.87
N ALA A 193 -4.47 19.83 15.76
CA ALA A 193 -3.68 21.03 15.45
C ALA A 193 -3.93 21.51 14.02
N LEU A 194 -4.08 20.61 13.05
CA LEU A 194 -4.38 20.95 11.66
C LEU A 194 -5.81 21.49 11.48
N LEU A 195 -6.78 21.04 12.26
CA LEU A 195 -8.16 21.55 12.28
C LEU A 195 -8.25 23.05 12.62
N LYS A 196 -7.19 23.67 13.16
CA LYS A 196 -7.15 25.13 13.39
C LYS A 196 -7.01 25.93 12.09
N ASN A 197 -6.49 25.28 11.03
CA ASN A 197 -6.15 25.91 9.76
C ASN A 197 -6.85 25.25 8.54
N TYR A 198 -7.41 24.08 8.71
CA TYR A 198 -8.04 23.28 7.64
C TYR A 198 -9.42 22.80 8.08
N GLU A 199 -10.38 22.89 7.19
CA GLU A 199 -11.69 22.26 7.41
C GLU A 199 -11.54 20.72 7.40
N PRO A 200 -12.27 19.97 8.23
CA PRO A 200 -12.17 18.52 8.28
C PRO A 200 -12.26 17.85 6.90
N ARG A 201 -13.20 18.31 6.07
CA ARG A 201 -13.43 17.81 4.70
C ARG A 201 -12.29 18.13 3.71
N SER A 202 -11.34 18.96 4.12
CA SER A 202 -10.14 19.31 3.33
C SER A 202 -8.89 18.57 3.80
N ILE A 203 -9.02 17.70 4.80
CA ILE A 203 -7.94 16.86 5.31
C ILE A 203 -8.15 15.42 4.81
N GLY A 204 -7.14 14.85 4.17
CA GLY A 204 -7.08 13.42 3.86
C GLY A 204 -6.10 12.71 4.79
N ILE A 205 -6.32 11.43 5.08
CA ILE A 205 -5.39 10.60 5.87
C ILE A 205 -5.11 9.32 5.07
N TYR A 206 -3.86 8.91 4.99
CA TYR A 206 -3.51 7.65 4.32
C TYR A 206 -2.25 7.01 4.90
N GLY A 207 -2.08 5.73 4.63
CA GLY A 207 -0.85 5.02 4.95
C GLY A 207 -0.81 3.63 4.35
N CYS A 208 0.40 3.03 4.33
CA CYS A 208 0.61 1.67 3.86
C CYS A 208 0.90 0.72 5.03
N SER A 209 0.47 -0.55 4.93
CA SER A 209 0.78 -1.57 5.94
C SER A 209 0.28 -1.16 7.34
N ALA A 210 1.15 -1.11 8.33
CA ALA A 210 0.81 -0.60 9.66
C ALA A 210 0.16 0.79 9.62
N GLY A 211 0.60 1.68 8.72
CA GLY A 211 0.00 3.00 8.53
C GLY A 211 -1.41 2.94 7.96
N GLY A 212 -1.69 1.98 7.09
CA GLY A 212 -3.04 1.72 6.58
C GLY A 212 -3.99 1.21 7.68
N THR A 213 -3.51 0.29 8.53
CA THR A 213 -4.25 -0.16 9.71
C THR A 213 -4.48 1.00 10.68
N LEU A 214 -3.43 1.77 11.00
CA LEU A 214 -3.51 2.94 11.87
C LEU A 214 -4.50 3.98 11.33
N THR A 215 -4.59 4.17 9.99
CA THR A 215 -5.60 5.03 9.37
C THR A 215 -7.01 4.65 9.82
N THR A 216 -7.32 3.36 9.91
CA THR A 216 -8.64 2.89 10.36
C THR A 216 -8.82 2.99 11.87
N GLU A 217 -7.77 2.74 12.65
CA GLU A 217 -7.77 2.90 14.11
C GLU A 217 -8.00 4.36 14.52
N VAL A 218 -7.37 5.33 13.83
CA VAL A 218 -7.57 6.74 14.16
C VAL A 218 -8.97 7.23 13.81
N LEU A 219 -9.64 6.67 12.80
CA LEU A 219 -11.05 6.98 12.54
C LEU A 219 -11.95 6.47 13.68
N ALA A 220 -11.68 5.28 14.21
CA ALA A 220 -12.35 4.77 15.40
C ALA A 220 -12.07 5.64 16.63
N TRP A 221 -10.81 6.05 16.79
CA TRP A 221 -10.40 6.98 17.85
C TRP A 221 -11.10 8.33 17.76
N PHE A 222 -11.19 8.92 16.56
CA PHE A 222 -11.89 10.19 16.34
C PHE A 222 -13.36 10.09 16.72
N GLN A 223 -14.05 9.02 16.33
CA GLN A 223 -15.45 8.80 16.75
C GLN A 223 -15.60 8.69 18.25
N ALA A 224 -14.73 7.93 18.91
CA ALA A 224 -14.77 7.75 20.37
C ALA A 224 -14.49 9.06 21.14
N HIS A 225 -13.73 9.99 20.55
CA HIS A 225 -13.36 11.27 21.17
C HIS A 225 -14.09 12.46 20.55
N HIS A 226 -15.16 12.23 19.78
CA HIS A 226 -16.00 13.26 19.17
C HIS A 226 -15.25 14.27 18.28
N LEU A 227 -14.16 13.82 17.64
CA LEU A 227 -13.47 14.61 16.62
C LEU A 227 -14.21 14.49 15.28
N PRO A 228 -14.22 15.55 14.46
CA PRO A 228 -14.82 15.47 13.13
C PRO A 228 -14.04 14.49 12.25
N MET A 229 -14.72 13.84 11.30
CA MET A 229 -14.09 12.94 10.34
C MET A 229 -13.34 13.73 9.26
N PRO A 230 -12.21 13.20 8.74
CA PRO A 230 -11.54 13.76 7.58
C PRO A 230 -12.39 13.64 6.31
N GLY A 231 -12.00 14.34 5.24
CA GLY A 231 -12.72 14.33 3.97
C GLY A 231 -12.61 13.02 3.20
N ALA A 232 -11.49 12.31 3.30
CA ALA A 232 -11.24 11.03 2.64
C ALA A 232 -10.08 10.29 3.29
N VAL A 233 -10.00 8.96 3.09
CA VAL A 233 -8.89 8.15 3.60
C VAL A 233 -8.36 7.14 2.59
N GLY A 234 -7.07 6.80 2.73
CA GLY A 234 -6.39 5.74 1.96
C GLY A 234 -5.88 4.63 2.88
N ILE A 235 -6.25 3.39 2.59
CA ILE A 235 -5.90 2.17 3.33
C ILE A 235 -5.13 1.27 2.38
N PHE A 236 -3.79 1.30 2.45
CA PHE A 236 -2.97 0.64 1.44
C PHE A 236 -2.26 -0.57 2.02
N SER A 237 -2.33 -1.71 1.30
CA SER A 237 -1.75 -2.99 1.74
C SER A 237 -2.11 -3.33 3.20
N ALA A 238 -3.36 -3.11 3.56
CA ALA A 238 -3.86 -3.22 4.95
C ALA A 238 -5.37 -3.43 4.98
N GLY A 239 -5.89 -3.66 6.17
CA GLY A 239 -7.31 -3.69 6.46
C GLY A 239 -7.66 -2.94 7.75
N ALA A 240 -8.95 -2.85 8.06
CA ALA A 240 -9.45 -2.26 9.29
C ALA A 240 -9.46 -3.30 10.44
N MET A 241 -8.38 -4.08 10.50
CA MET A 241 -8.13 -5.13 11.49
C MET A 241 -6.63 -5.28 11.72
N THR A 242 -6.25 -5.65 12.93
CA THR A 242 -4.84 -5.71 13.35
C THR A 242 -4.28 -7.12 13.25
N ASP A 243 -5.11 -8.14 13.38
CA ASP A 243 -4.72 -9.54 13.20
C ASP A 243 -4.81 -9.88 11.71
N ALA A 244 -3.68 -9.85 11.01
CA ALA A 244 -3.61 -10.32 9.64
C ALA A 244 -4.17 -11.74 9.53
N SER A 245 -5.12 -11.95 8.64
CA SER A 245 -5.87 -13.20 8.52
C SER A 245 -6.31 -13.49 7.09
N GLY A 246 -6.89 -14.65 6.88
CA GLY A 246 -7.38 -15.08 5.58
C GLY A 246 -6.33 -15.74 4.70
N ASP A 247 -6.78 -16.16 3.53
CA ASP A 247 -6.01 -17.02 2.61
C ASP A 247 -4.72 -16.35 2.13
N SER A 248 -4.76 -15.05 1.86
CA SER A 248 -3.61 -14.31 1.32
C SER A 248 -2.42 -14.25 2.28
N LEU A 249 -2.64 -14.39 3.58
CA LEU A 249 -1.56 -14.46 4.56
C LEU A 249 -0.63 -15.65 4.28
N TYR A 250 -1.20 -16.78 3.88
CA TYR A 250 -0.46 -18.00 3.57
C TYR A 250 -0.02 -18.06 2.11
N ILE A 251 -0.94 -17.76 1.20
CA ILE A 251 -0.68 -17.79 -0.25
C ILE A 251 0.30 -16.68 -0.64
N GLY A 252 0.14 -15.47 -0.12
CA GLY A 252 1.03 -14.34 -0.39
C GLY A 252 2.49 -14.65 -0.02
N ALA A 253 2.73 -15.27 1.13
CA ALA A 253 4.06 -15.70 1.51
C ALA A 253 4.66 -16.71 0.51
N ALA A 254 3.88 -17.71 0.09
CA ALA A 254 4.32 -18.67 -0.92
C ALA A 254 4.62 -18.01 -2.27
N LEU A 255 3.81 -17.01 -2.68
CA LEU A 255 3.96 -16.28 -3.94
C LEU A 255 5.15 -15.30 -3.94
N THR A 256 5.68 -14.95 -2.79
CA THR A 256 6.84 -14.07 -2.62
C THR A 256 8.13 -14.80 -2.28
N GLY A 257 8.07 -16.14 -2.15
CA GLY A 257 9.21 -16.97 -1.76
C GLY A 257 9.49 -16.93 -0.25
N ASP A 258 8.60 -16.35 0.54
CA ASP A 258 8.70 -16.34 1.99
C ASP A 258 8.14 -17.62 2.60
N LYS A 259 8.55 -17.94 3.82
CA LYS A 259 7.94 -19.05 4.56
C LYS A 259 6.52 -18.66 5.00
N PRO A 260 5.53 -19.55 4.83
CA PRO A 260 4.22 -19.31 5.39
C PRO A 260 4.31 -19.03 6.90
N PRO A 261 3.54 -18.08 7.44
CA PRO A 261 3.52 -17.81 8.86
C PRO A 261 2.98 -19.02 9.63
N PRO A 262 3.29 -19.14 10.93
CA PRO A 262 2.66 -20.15 11.78
C PRO A 262 1.14 -19.87 11.89
N PRO A 263 0.33 -20.89 12.24
CA PRO A 263 -1.13 -20.74 12.37
C PRO A 263 -1.60 -19.62 13.32
N ALA A 264 -0.76 -19.26 14.28
CA ALA A 264 -0.95 -18.11 15.15
C ALA A 264 0.26 -17.18 15.01
N PRO A 265 0.27 -16.26 14.06
CA PRO A 265 1.37 -15.33 13.89
C PRO A 265 1.51 -14.43 15.14
N SER A 266 2.75 -14.10 15.48
CA SER A 266 3.02 -13.15 16.56
C SER A 266 2.58 -11.74 16.14
N LEU A 267 1.85 -11.09 17.04
CA LEU A 267 1.49 -9.68 16.86
C LEU A 267 2.68 -8.76 17.06
N PRO A 268 2.68 -7.58 16.45
CA PRO A 268 3.61 -6.54 16.83
C PRO A 268 3.57 -6.28 18.33
N GLU A 269 4.73 -6.09 18.94
CA GLU A 269 4.85 -5.85 20.38
C GLU A 269 4.02 -4.63 20.83
N TYR A 270 3.77 -3.70 19.92
CA TYR A 270 2.89 -2.54 20.11
C TYR A 270 1.48 -2.94 20.61
N PHE A 271 0.94 -4.08 20.16
CA PHE A 271 -0.38 -4.58 20.54
C PHE A 271 -0.37 -5.64 21.65
N SER A 272 0.79 -5.92 22.26
CA SER A 272 0.93 -7.02 23.24
C SER A 272 -0.02 -6.93 24.46
N GLN A 273 -0.59 -5.74 24.71
CA GLN A 273 -1.54 -5.49 25.82
C GLN A 273 -2.95 -5.12 25.32
N ALA A 274 -3.19 -5.18 24.00
CA ALA A 274 -4.47 -4.80 23.42
C ALA A 274 -5.38 -6.01 23.20
N ASP A 275 -6.68 -5.84 23.40
CA ASP A 275 -7.69 -6.76 22.91
C ASP A 275 -7.94 -6.43 21.42
N LEU A 276 -7.58 -7.36 20.53
CA LEU A 276 -7.66 -7.15 19.08
C LEU A 276 -9.10 -7.04 18.55
N ARG A 277 -10.10 -7.43 19.35
CA ARG A 277 -11.49 -7.40 18.92
C ARG A 277 -12.23 -6.12 19.31
N VAL A 278 -11.59 -5.24 20.10
CA VAL A 278 -12.23 -3.96 20.43
C VAL A 278 -12.28 -3.03 19.21
N PRO A 279 -13.32 -2.21 19.08
CA PRO A 279 -13.52 -1.35 17.91
C PRO A 279 -12.38 -0.37 17.64
N LEU A 280 -11.63 0.03 18.66
CA LEU A 280 -10.49 0.95 18.53
C LEU A 280 -9.25 0.30 17.89
N VAL A 281 -9.16 -1.03 17.92
CA VAL A 281 -8.05 -1.81 17.34
C VAL A 281 -8.45 -2.42 16.00
N SER A 282 -9.64 -3.02 15.93
CA SER A 282 -10.15 -3.65 14.70
C SER A 282 -11.57 -3.16 14.39
N PRO A 283 -11.72 -1.95 13.85
CA PRO A 283 -13.02 -1.34 13.59
C PRO A 283 -13.90 -2.13 12.60
N VAL A 284 -13.31 -3.00 11.77
CA VAL A 284 -14.02 -3.82 10.78
C VAL A 284 -15.14 -4.66 11.36
N PHE A 285 -15.04 -5.04 12.65
CA PHE A 285 -16.05 -5.85 13.33
C PHE A 285 -17.22 -5.04 13.90
N THR A 286 -17.25 -3.72 13.66
CA THR A 286 -18.27 -2.81 14.21
C THR A 286 -18.95 -2.03 13.08
N PRO A 287 -20.01 -2.58 12.43
CA PRO A 287 -20.64 -1.95 11.26
C PRO A 287 -21.13 -0.52 11.50
N ALA A 288 -21.65 -0.23 12.70
CA ALA A 288 -22.12 1.11 13.07
C ALA A 288 -20.99 2.16 13.14
N LEU A 289 -19.76 1.72 13.39
CA LEU A 289 -18.57 2.55 13.36
C LEU A 289 -18.11 2.75 11.90
N LEU A 290 -18.06 1.67 11.12
CA LEU A 290 -17.69 1.74 9.70
C LEU A 290 -18.62 2.65 8.90
N ALA A 291 -19.93 2.64 9.19
CA ALA A 291 -20.91 3.47 8.51
C ALA A 291 -20.65 4.99 8.61
N LYS A 292 -19.72 5.40 9.48
CA LYS A 292 -19.30 6.80 9.65
C LYS A 292 -17.93 7.08 9.03
N PHE A 293 -17.31 6.11 8.36
CA PHE A 293 -16.07 6.33 7.67
C PHE A 293 -16.29 7.24 6.47
N PRO A 294 -15.33 8.14 6.17
CA PRO A 294 -15.39 8.95 4.96
C PRO A 294 -15.14 8.11 3.71
N PRO A 295 -15.28 8.67 2.50
CA PRO A 295 -14.83 8.02 1.28
C PRO A 295 -13.46 7.37 1.46
N SER A 296 -13.33 6.10 1.06
CA SER A 296 -12.19 5.24 1.41
C SER A 296 -11.60 4.59 0.18
N LEU A 297 -10.30 4.78 -0.06
CA LEU A 297 -9.55 4.09 -1.10
C LEU A 297 -8.78 2.93 -0.49
N VAL A 298 -8.98 1.73 -1.00
CA VAL A 298 -8.22 0.54 -0.62
C VAL A 298 -7.32 0.13 -1.79
N ILE A 299 -6.02 -0.02 -1.55
CA ILE A 299 -5.03 -0.48 -2.53
C ILE A 299 -4.31 -1.70 -1.99
N THR A 300 -4.18 -2.74 -2.81
CA THR A 300 -3.41 -3.95 -2.51
C THR A 300 -2.93 -4.62 -3.79
N ALA A 301 -2.40 -5.83 -3.71
CA ALA A 301 -1.91 -6.57 -4.87
C ALA A 301 -2.09 -8.09 -4.69
N THR A 302 -2.05 -8.86 -5.80
CA THR A 302 -2.33 -10.29 -5.76
C THR A 302 -1.27 -11.12 -5.02
N ARG A 303 -0.04 -10.59 -4.86
CA ARG A 303 1.04 -11.21 -4.06
C ARG A 303 1.25 -10.53 -2.71
N ASP A 304 0.24 -9.79 -2.26
CA ASP A 304 0.25 -9.13 -0.95
C ASP A 304 -0.38 -10.04 0.11
N GLY A 305 0.33 -10.31 1.20
CA GLY A 305 -0.22 -11.05 2.34
C GLY A 305 -1.43 -10.39 2.99
N ALA A 306 -1.58 -9.06 2.85
CA ALA A 306 -2.72 -8.30 3.37
C ALA A 306 -3.93 -8.24 2.41
N LEU A 307 -3.90 -8.93 1.26
CA LEU A 307 -4.98 -8.90 0.28
C LEU A 307 -6.34 -9.31 0.87
N SER A 308 -6.39 -10.36 1.69
CA SER A 308 -7.62 -10.82 2.33
C SER A 308 -8.19 -9.76 3.28
N ASP A 309 -7.34 -9.10 4.05
CA ASP A 309 -7.75 -8.03 4.98
C ASP A 309 -8.29 -6.82 4.21
N ALA A 310 -7.65 -6.45 3.11
CA ALA A 310 -8.09 -5.38 2.21
C ALA A 310 -9.46 -5.69 1.58
N ILE A 311 -9.63 -6.89 1.01
CA ILE A 311 -10.92 -7.33 0.42
C ILE A 311 -12.02 -7.36 1.47
N TYR A 312 -11.74 -7.93 2.65
CA TYR A 312 -12.72 -8.02 3.72
C TYR A 312 -13.13 -6.62 4.20
N THR A 313 -12.17 -5.74 4.43
CA THR A 313 -12.39 -4.34 4.83
C THR A 313 -13.26 -3.62 3.80
N HIS A 314 -12.87 -3.64 2.52
CA HIS A 314 -13.64 -3.03 1.45
C HIS A 314 -15.10 -3.55 1.43
N THR A 315 -15.27 -4.87 1.51
CA THR A 315 -16.61 -5.50 1.54
C THR A 315 -17.45 -5.00 2.72
N GLN A 316 -16.86 -4.85 3.91
CA GLN A 316 -17.59 -4.34 5.08
C GLN A 316 -17.90 -2.84 4.97
N LEU A 317 -17.00 -2.03 4.39
CA LEU A 317 -17.24 -0.61 4.11
C LEU A 317 -18.43 -0.44 3.16
N VAL A 318 -18.44 -1.15 2.04
CA VAL A 318 -19.57 -1.12 1.07
C VAL A 318 -20.87 -1.56 1.71
N LYS A 319 -20.88 -2.65 2.51
CA LYS A 319 -22.06 -3.09 3.26
C LYS A 319 -22.56 -2.05 4.27
N ALA A 320 -21.65 -1.25 4.83
CA ALA A 320 -21.96 -0.17 5.74
C ALA A 320 -22.45 1.12 5.03
N GLY A 321 -22.46 1.13 3.69
CA GLY A 321 -22.90 2.28 2.87
C GLY A 321 -21.83 3.32 2.64
N VAL A 322 -20.55 3.01 2.88
CA VAL A 322 -19.42 3.89 2.62
C VAL A 322 -19.09 3.88 1.13
N ASP A 323 -18.79 5.05 0.57
CA ASP A 323 -18.19 5.19 -0.75
C ASP A 323 -16.76 4.68 -0.69
N ALA A 324 -16.51 3.47 -1.22
CA ALA A 324 -15.23 2.77 -1.08
C ALA A 324 -14.78 2.17 -2.41
N ASP A 325 -13.57 2.54 -2.83
CA ASP A 325 -12.88 1.99 -3.99
C ASP A 325 -11.87 0.92 -3.58
N LEU A 326 -11.76 -0.14 -4.38
CA LEU A 326 -10.72 -1.17 -4.24
C LEU A 326 -9.94 -1.32 -5.54
N HIS A 327 -8.62 -1.14 -5.46
CA HIS A 327 -7.69 -1.39 -6.56
C HIS A 327 -6.71 -2.50 -6.19
N VAL A 328 -6.57 -3.51 -7.05
CA VAL A 328 -5.69 -4.66 -6.84
C VAL A 328 -4.77 -4.81 -8.04
N TRP A 329 -3.46 -4.67 -7.84
CA TRP A 329 -2.46 -4.84 -8.90
C TRP A 329 -2.02 -6.30 -9.01
N GLU A 330 -2.10 -6.83 -10.23
CA GLU A 330 -1.69 -8.20 -10.52
C GLU A 330 -0.19 -8.39 -10.35
N GLY A 331 0.21 -9.47 -9.69
CA GLY A 331 1.60 -9.90 -9.55
C GLY A 331 2.49 -9.02 -8.66
N MET A 332 1.98 -7.89 -8.19
CA MET A 332 2.72 -6.99 -7.32
C MET A 332 2.68 -7.44 -5.85
N ARG A 333 3.63 -6.94 -5.04
CA ARG A 333 3.82 -7.29 -3.62
C ARG A 333 3.22 -6.25 -2.69
N HIS A 334 3.35 -6.53 -1.40
CA HIS A 334 3.04 -5.63 -0.29
C HIS A 334 3.72 -4.27 -0.44
N CYS A 335 2.97 -3.16 -0.38
CA CYS A 335 3.44 -1.78 -0.58
C CYS A 335 4.30 -1.60 -1.86
N PHE A 336 3.94 -2.25 -2.96
CA PHE A 336 4.71 -2.27 -4.22
C PHE A 336 5.06 -0.88 -4.75
N PHE A 337 4.24 0.12 -4.48
CA PHE A 337 4.45 1.50 -4.93
C PHE A 337 5.56 2.25 -4.16
N TYR A 338 6.31 1.58 -3.29
CA TYR A 338 7.57 2.12 -2.73
C TYR A 338 8.68 2.13 -3.78
N TRP A 339 8.68 1.18 -4.73
CA TRP A 339 9.65 1.13 -5.82
C TRP A 339 9.26 2.11 -6.93
N PRO A 340 10.10 3.12 -7.23
CA PRO A 340 9.69 4.21 -8.11
C PRO A 340 9.77 3.91 -9.61
N ASP A 341 10.44 2.84 -10.01
CA ASP A 341 10.69 2.54 -11.42
C ASP A 341 9.53 1.80 -12.11
N PRO A 342 8.80 0.85 -11.46
CA PRO A 342 7.69 0.18 -12.09
C PRO A 342 6.57 1.14 -12.53
N PRO A 343 6.00 0.98 -13.72
CA PRO A 343 4.81 1.74 -14.13
C PRO A 343 3.62 1.50 -13.20
N GLU A 344 3.48 0.32 -12.63
CA GLU A 344 2.45 -0.03 -11.65
C GLU A 344 2.48 0.91 -10.42
N SER A 345 3.66 1.31 -9.98
CA SER A 345 3.81 2.26 -8.87
C SER A 345 3.30 3.65 -9.25
N ARG A 346 3.59 4.10 -10.47
CA ARG A 346 3.13 5.39 -10.99
C ARG A 346 1.61 5.41 -11.17
N GLU A 347 1.05 4.31 -11.63
CA GLU A 347 -0.41 4.13 -11.72
C GLU A 347 -1.06 4.22 -10.34
N ALA A 348 -0.49 3.53 -9.33
CA ALA A 348 -1.00 3.57 -7.97
C ALA A 348 -0.94 5.00 -7.38
N TRP A 349 0.17 5.73 -7.55
CA TRP A 349 0.26 7.12 -7.12
C TRP A 349 -0.78 8.01 -7.80
N GLN A 350 -1.02 7.80 -9.10
CA GLN A 350 -2.02 8.59 -9.82
C GLN A 350 -3.44 8.27 -9.33
N VAL A 351 -3.74 7.01 -9.03
CA VAL A 351 -5.02 6.61 -8.41
C VAL A 351 -5.18 7.31 -7.06
N ILE A 352 -4.15 7.30 -6.20
CA ILE A 352 -4.18 7.96 -4.89
C ILE A 352 -4.42 9.46 -5.03
N VAL A 353 -3.67 10.13 -5.91
CA VAL A 353 -3.80 11.58 -6.14
C VAL A 353 -5.19 11.93 -6.67
N ASN A 354 -5.69 11.19 -7.65
CA ASN A 354 -7.00 11.41 -8.24
C ASN A 354 -8.13 11.22 -7.22
N PHE A 355 -8.02 10.20 -6.38
CA PHE A 355 -8.99 9.93 -5.33
C PHE A 355 -9.10 11.10 -4.34
N PHE A 356 -7.98 11.56 -3.78
CA PHE A 356 -8.00 12.71 -2.87
C PHE A 356 -8.41 13.99 -3.56
N ASP A 357 -8.03 14.15 -4.83
CA ASP A 357 -8.45 15.32 -5.61
C ASP A 357 -9.97 15.39 -5.81
N HIS A 358 -10.60 14.25 -5.98
CA HIS A 358 -12.05 14.11 -6.14
C HIS A 358 -12.81 14.33 -4.83
N HIS A 359 -12.34 13.75 -3.72
CA HIS A 359 -13.11 13.68 -2.48
C HIS A 359 -12.80 14.80 -1.49
N LEU A 360 -11.64 15.47 -1.58
CA LEU A 360 -11.37 16.59 -0.69
C LEU A 360 -12.06 17.88 -1.17
N ALA A 361 -12.71 18.57 -0.23
CA ALA A 361 -13.40 19.81 -0.55
C ALA A 361 -12.42 20.84 -1.13
N ALA A 362 -12.84 21.46 -2.25
CA ALA A 362 -12.17 22.67 -2.75
C ALA A 362 -12.47 23.88 -1.84
N GLN A 363 -11.59 24.90 -1.86
CA GLN A 363 -11.95 26.19 -1.25
C GLN A 363 -13.25 26.68 -1.86
N THR A 364 -14.24 26.97 -1.02
CA THR A 364 -15.34 27.85 -1.45
C THR A 364 -14.73 29.25 -1.55
N PRO A 365 -14.75 29.94 -2.70
CA PRO A 365 -14.32 31.32 -2.77
C PRO A 365 -15.07 32.10 -1.69
N PRO A 366 -14.43 33.07 -1.02
CA PRO A 366 -15.17 33.95 -0.10
C PRO A 366 -16.34 34.52 -0.85
N ALA A 367 -17.52 34.43 -0.24
CA ALA A 367 -18.72 35.08 -0.79
C ALA A 367 -18.37 36.52 -1.13
N GLN A 368 -18.48 36.91 -2.41
CA GLN A 368 -18.36 38.28 -2.80
C GLN A 368 -19.53 39.01 -2.07
N GLU A 369 -19.21 39.77 -1.04
CA GLU A 369 -20.15 40.69 -0.49
C GLU A 369 -20.52 41.67 -1.61
N HIS A 370 -21.65 41.42 -2.24
CA HIS A 370 -22.29 42.44 -3.09
C HIS A 370 -22.76 43.53 -2.14
N GLY A 371 -21.89 44.54 -1.95
CA GLY A 371 -22.28 45.80 -1.33
C GLY A 371 -23.44 46.42 -2.14
N HIS A 372 -24.56 46.57 -1.48
CA HIS A 372 -25.69 47.40 -1.93
C HIS A 372 -25.47 48.83 -1.51
#